data_58518a7bcd8bd9c7b24bb8c5b2759d41
#
_entry.id   58518a7bcd8bd9c7b24bb8c5b2759d41
#
_cell.length_a   1.000
_cell.length_b   1.000
_cell.length_c   1.000
_cell.angle_alpha   90.00
_cell.angle_beta   90.00
_cell.angle_gamma   90.00
#
_symmetry.space_group_name_H-M   'P 1'
#
loop_
_entity.id
_entity.type
_entity.pdbx_description
1 polymer ?
#
loop_
_entity_poly.entity_id
_entity_poly.type
_entity_poly.pdbx_seq_one_letter_code
_entity_poly.pdbx_strand_id
1 'polypeptide(L)'
;MDKFINALISKEKHAIIPEEYDYFGQLVGEWDFKWHDNIGSEFESIANGKWTFSRVLEGRAVQDTFVTSKRNTLTGEFEQEYGTTIRIYNPLKKNWDIFYGCTGEAIQLIAEKENDQIVITCVTPISFQMKWIFSDIQEYTFKWKNIISTDNGKTWVVKAQAEDVCKVQ
;
A
#
# COMPACT_ATOMS: atom_id res chain seq x y z
N MET A 1 15.48 -17.40 -18.45
CA MET A 1 14.66 -16.58 -17.53
C MET A 1 13.49 -16.02 -18.31
N ASP A 2 12.29 -16.03 -17.77
CA ASP A 2 11.09 -15.56 -18.45
C ASP A 2 11.20 -14.07 -18.79
N LYS A 3 10.95 -13.72 -20.06
CA LYS A 3 11.02 -12.33 -20.56
C LYS A 3 10.04 -11.41 -19.79
N PHE A 4 8.91 -11.95 -19.36
CA PHE A 4 7.92 -11.22 -18.58
C PHE A 4 8.47 -10.84 -17.19
N ILE A 5 9.08 -11.80 -16.49
CA ILE A 5 9.72 -11.54 -15.19
C ILE A 5 10.83 -10.50 -15.30
N ASN A 6 11.66 -10.59 -16.35
CA ASN A 6 12.73 -9.61 -16.58
C ASN A 6 12.18 -8.19 -16.82
N ALA A 7 11.05 -8.05 -17.49
CA ALA A 7 10.40 -6.76 -17.70
C ALA A 7 9.78 -6.17 -16.41
N LEU A 8 9.47 -7.01 -15.43
CA LEU A 8 8.94 -6.56 -14.13
C LEU A 8 10.03 -6.13 -13.15
N ILE A 9 11.27 -6.59 -13.29
CA ILE A 9 12.33 -6.33 -12.33
C ILE A 9 13.13 -5.08 -12.73
N SER A 10 13.28 -4.16 -11.79
CA SER A 10 14.22 -3.04 -11.94
C SER A 10 14.91 -2.75 -10.61
N LYS A 11 16.23 -2.51 -10.64
CA LYS A 11 16.99 -2.14 -9.44
C LYS A 11 16.95 -0.64 -9.17
N GLU A 12 16.93 0.16 -10.24
CA GLU A 12 17.04 1.60 -10.18
C GLU A 12 15.73 2.29 -10.55
N LYS A 13 15.54 3.51 -10.06
CA LYS A 13 14.45 4.35 -10.54
C LYS A 13 14.75 4.87 -11.95
N HIS A 14 13.73 5.07 -12.73
CA HIS A 14 13.87 5.73 -14.03
C HIS A 14 14.04 7.25 -13.84
N ALA A 15 14.82 7.88 -14.71
CA ALA A 15 15.10 9.32 -14.66
C ALA A 15 13.86 10.23 -14.80
N ILE A 16 12.74 9.69 -15.30
CA ILE A 16 11.46 10.42 -15.36
C ILE A 16 10.90 10.77 -13.99
N ILE A 17 11.33 10.07 -12.93
CA ILE A 17 10.90 10.35 -11.55
C ILE A 17 11.96 11.25 -10.91
N PRO A 18 11.67 12.55 -10.67
CA PRO A 18 12.58 13.41 -9.93
C PRO A 18 12.78 12.92 -8.48
N GLU A 19 13.90 13.26 -7.85
CA GLU A 19 14.21 12.80 -6.49
C GLU A 19 13.13 13.19 -5.47
N GLU A 20 12.61 14.40 -5.57
CA GLU A 20 11.57 14.91 -4.67
C GLU A 20 10.22 14.18 -4.79
N TYR A 21 10.01 13.41 -5.88
CA TYR A 21 8.81 12.59 -6.10
C TYR A 21 9.05 11.09 -5.89
N ASP A 22 10.27 10.66 -5.59
CA ASP A 22 10.59 9.24 -5.38
C ASP A 22 10.26 8.75 -3.96
N TYR A 23 9.17 9.21 -3.39
CA TYR A 23 8.83 8.88 -2.02
C TYR A 23 8.43 7.41 -1.79
N PHE A 24 8.04 6.67 -2.81
CA PHE A 24 7.82 5.21 -2.71
C PHE A 24 9.11 4.39 -2.83
N GLY A 25 10.18 4.97 -3.38
CA GLY A 25 11.48 4.29 -3.50
C GLY A 25 12.08 3.89 -2.15
N GLN A 26 11.83 4.67 -1.10
CA GLN A 26 12.31 4.38 0.25
C GLN A 26 11.62 3.16 0.90
N LEU A 27 10.47 2.71 0.36
CA LEU A 27 9.76 1.53 0.83
C LEU A 27 10.27 0.23 0.19
N VAL A 28 11.10 0.31 -0.85
CA VAL A 28 11.60 -0.88 -1.58
C VAL A 28 12.31 -1.83 -0.61
N GLY A 29 11.88 -3.09 -0.63
CA GLY A 29 12.36 -4.16 0.25
C GLY A 29 11.22 -5.02 0.78
N GLU A 30 11.56 -5.87 1.73
CA GLU A 30 10.65 -6.80 2.39
C GLU A 30 10.39 -6.33 3.83
N TRP A 31 9.12 -6.40 4.25
CA TRP A 31 8.66 -5.92 5.55
C TRP A 31 7.77 -6.96 6.21
N ASP A 32 8.01 -7.24 7.46
CA ASP A 32 7.11 -7.97 8.34
C ASP A 32 6.28 -6.96 9.15
N PHE A 33 5.00 -7.28 9.39
CA PHE A 33 4.10 -6.42 10.16
C PHE A 33 2.95 -7.22 10.77
N LYS A 34 2.21 -6.59 11.67
CA LYS A 34 0.90 -7.05 12.11
C LYS A 34 -0.19 -6.23 11.43
N TRP A 35 -1.11 -6.91 10.78
CA TRP A 35 -2.27 -6.31 10.15
C TRP A 35 -3.41 -6.24 11.16
N HIS A 36 -3.75 -5.04 11.61
CA HIS A 36 -4.89 -4.78 12.46
C HIS A 36 -6.03 -4.26 11.59
N ASP A 37 -7.07 -5.06 11.42
CA ASP A 37 -8.16 -4.83 10.49
C ASP A 37 -9.48 -4.65 11.20
N ASN A 38 -10.44 -3.99 10.52
CA ASN A 38 -11.80 -3.73 10.99
C ASN A 38 -11.88 -3.10 12.38
N ILE A 39 -10.93 -2.22 12.68
CA ILE A 39 -10.77 -1.58 13.99
C ILE A 39 -12.09 -0.95 14.46
N GLY A 40 -12.49 -1.28 15.69
CA GLY A 40 -13.71 -0.80 16.33
C GLY A 40 -15.00 -1.47 15.85
N SER A 41 -14.92 -2.60 15.14
CA SER A 41 -16.09 -3.40 14.75
C SER A 41 -16.09 -4.79 15.40
N GLU A 42 -17.18 -5.53 15.28
CA GLU A 42 -17.28 -6.93 15.72
C GLU A 42 -16.38 -7.89 14.93
N PHE A 43 -15.86 -7.43 13.77
CA PHE A 43 -14.94 -8.19 12.90
C PHE A 43 -13.49 -7.78 13.08
N GLU A 44 -13.18 -7.02 14.14
CA GLU A 44 -11.81 -6.59 14.44
C GLU A 44 -10.89 -7.79 14.59
N SER A 45 -9.73 -7.75 13.92
CA SER A 45 -8.77 -8.86 13.90
C SER A 45 -7.35 -8.37 13.72
N ILE A 46 -6.41 -9.18 14.22
CA ILE A 46 -4.97 -8.97 14.03
C ILE A 46 -4.38 -10.23 13.40
N ALA A 47 -3.60 -10.05 12.33
CA ALA A 47 -2.92 -11.13 11.63
C ALA A 47 -1.48 -10.73 11.29
N ASN A 48 -0.58 -11.71 11.19
CA ASN A 48 0.76 -11.46 10.66
C ASN A 48 0.70 -11.20 9.16
N GLY A 49 1.51 -10.29 8.67
CA GLY A 49 1.59 -9.93 7.27
C GLY A 49 3.03 -9.80 6.77
N LYS A 50 3.16 -9.91 5.46
CA LYS A 50 4.38 -9.63 4.71
C LYS A 50 4.07 -8.63 3.60
N TRP A 51 4.91 -7.62 3.47
CA TRP A 51 4.76 -6.59 2.46
C TRP A 51 6.06 -6.43 1.70
N THR A 52 6.04 -6.71 0.41
CA THR A 52 7.23 -6.62 -0.44
C THR A 52 7.02 -5.55 -1.48
N PHE A 53 7.91 -4.57 -1.51
CA PHE A 53 7.91 -3.50 -2.52
C PHE A 53 9.09 -3.67 -3.46
N SER A 54 8.86 -3.51 -4.75
CA SER A 54 9.88 -3.56 -5.78
C SER A 54 9.67 -2.49 -6.84
N ARG A 55 10.77 -2.02 -7.42
CA ARG A 55 10.70 -1.22 -8.65
C ARG A 55 10.41 -2.13 -9.83
N VAL A 56 9.51 -1.68 -10.69
CA VAL A 56 9.09 -2.42 -11.90
C VAL A 56 9.05 -1.46 -13.10
N LEU A 57 8.82 -2.02 -14.30
CA LEU A 57 8.68 -1.25 -15.54
C LEU A 57 9.88 -0.31 -15.79
N GLU A 58 11.10 -0.87 -15.73
CA GLU A 58 12.35 -0.13 -15.83
C GLU A 58 12.48 1.01 -14.81
N GLY A 59 11.92 0.83 -13.62
CA GLY A 59 11.95 1.81 -12.54
C GLY A 59 10.94 2.95 -12.65
N ARG A 60 10.01 2.89 -13.60
CA ARG A 60 8.93 3.89 -13.76
C ARG A 60 7.80 3.72 -12.76
N ALA A 61 7.76 2.56 -12.11
CA ALA A 61 6.72 2.23 -11.13
C ALA A 61 7.31 1.53 -9.91
N VAL A 62 6.57 1.59 -8.81
CA VAL A 62 6.80 0.79 -7.60
C VAL A 62 5.58 -0.09 -7.39
N GLN A 63 5.79 -1.39 -7.37
CA GLN A 63 4.74 -2.38 -7.12
C GLN A 63 4.98 -3.07 -5.79
N ASP A 64 3.92 -3.42 -5.11
CA ASP A 64 3.99 -4.26 -3.92
C ASP A 64 3.17 -5.54 -4.07
N THR A 65 3.50 -6.48 -3.20
CA THR A 65 2.65 -7.60 -2.83
C THR A 65 2.42 -7.54 -1.32
N PHE A 66 1.16 -7.61 -0.94
CA PHE A 66 0.70 -7.60 0.44
C PHE A 66 0.08 -8.96 0.74
N VAL A 67 0.59 -9.65 1.75
CA VAL A 67 0.14 -11.01 2.11
C VAL A 67 -0.19 -11.03 3.59
N THR A 68 -1.40 -11.44 3.94
CA THR A 68 -1.82 -11.65 5.33
C THR A 68 -2.40 -13.04 5.51
N SER A 69 -2.31 -13.57 6.72
CA SER A 69 -3.01 -14.79 7.09
C SER A 69 -4.42 -14.45 7.54
N LYS A 70 -5.42 -15.02 6.89
CA LYS A 70 -6.83 -14.86 7.25
C LYS A 70 -7.40 -16.20 7.66
N ARG A 71 -8.19 -16.23 8.72
CA ARG A 71 -8.93 -17.43 9.10
C ARG A 71 -10.20 -17.52 8.26
N ASN A 72 -10.32 -18.59 7.49
CA ASN A 72 -11.55 -18.89 6.76
C ASN A 72 -12.67 -19.20 7.77
N THR A 73 -13.73 -18.40 7.76
CA THR A 73 -14.84 -18.55 8.71
C THR A 73 -15.68 -19.80 8.48
N LEU A 74 -15.64 -20.40 7.27
CA LEU A 74 -16.39 -21.61 6.92
C LEU A 74 -15.63 -22.88 7.29
N THR A 75 -14.31 -22.91 7.04
CA THR A 75 -13.48 -24.12 7.27
C THR A 75 -12.74 -24.08 8.60
N GLY A 76 -12.54 -22.90 9.18
CA GLY A 76 -11.73 -22.67 10.37
C GLY A 76 -10.22 -22.72 10.10
N GLU A 77 -9.80 -22.97 8.87
CA GLU A 77 -8.40 -23.05 8.44
C GLU A 77 -7.84 -21.65 8.15
N PHE A 78 -6.52 -21.50 8.25
CA PHE A 78 -5.84 -20.28 7.85
C PHE A 78 -5.53 -20.32 6.36
N GLU A 79 -5.96 -19.29 5.65
CA GLU A 79 -5.67 -19.05 4.25
C GLU A 79 -4.83 -17.77 4.11
N GLN A 80 -4.00 -17.71 3.07
CA GLN A 80 -3.31 -16.48 2.73
C GLN A 80 -4.19 -15.61 1.84
N GLU A 81 -4.29 -14.34 2.19
CA GLU A 81 -4.93 -13.32 1.37
C GLU A 81 -3.84 -12.47 0.70
N TYR A 82 -3.97 -12.28 -0.61
CA TYR A 82 -3.00 -11.56 -1.44
C TYR A 82 -3.63 -10.28 -1.98
N GLY A 83 -2.91 -9.19 -1.84
CA GLY A 83 -3.19 -7.94 -2.52
C GLY A 83 -1.94 -7.44 -3.26
N THR A 84 -2.14 -6.59 -4.24
CA THR A 84 -1.06 -5.91 -4.95
C THR A 84 -1.44 -4.48 -5.26
N THR A 85 -0.47 -3.60 -5.17
CA THR A 85 -0.63 -2.20 -5.56
C THR A 85 0.47 -1.86 -6.55
N ILE A 86 0.12 -1.32 -7.71
CA ILE A 86 1.07 -0.70 -8.63
C ILE A 86 0.93 0.81 -8.58
N ARG A 87 2.05 1.50 -8.43
CA ARG A 87 2.18 2.96 -8.33
C ARG A 87 3.00 3.45 -9.49
N ILE A 88 2.40 4.24 -10.37
CA ILE A 88 3.03 4.75 -11.59
C ILE A 88 3.15 6.26 -11.47
N TYR A 89 4.36 6.80 -11.60
CA TYR A 89 4.57 8.23 -11.56
C TYR A 89 3.95 8.93 -12.77
N ASN A 90 3.21 10.01 -12.52
CA ASN A 90 2.60 10.84 -13.55
C ASN A 90 3.36 12.17 -13.66
N PRO A 91 4.22 12.36 -14.68
CA PRO A 91 5.03 13.57 -14.80
C PRO A 91 4.23 14.83 -15.13
N LEU A 92 3.04 14.68 -15.71
CA LEU A 92 2.16 15.83 -16.05
C LEU A 92 1.48 16.38 -14.81
N LYS A 93 1.03 15.49 -13.92
CA LYS A 93 0.34 15.85 -12.67
C LYS A 93 1.30 16.03 -11.50
N LYS A 94 2.54 15.54 -11.63
CA LYS A 94 3.55 15.50 -10.56
C LYS A 94 3.06 14.76 -9.31
N ASN A 95 2.35 13.64 -9.53
CA ASN A 95 1.82 12.77 -8.49
C ASN A 95 1.94 11.30 -8.94
N TRP A 96 1.36 10.38 -8.19
CA TRP A 96 1.37 8.97 -8.52
C TRP A 96 -0.05 8.48 -8.77
N ASP A 97 -0.29 7.91 -9.96
CA ASP A 97 -1.49 7.14 -10.25
C ASP A 97 -1.32 5.73 -9.70
N ILE A 98 -2.32 5.22 -8.97
CA ILE A 98 -2.22 3.98 -8.21
C ILE A 98 -3.41 3.08 -8.51
N PHE A 99 -3.13 1.78 -8.69
CA PHE A 99 -4.13 0.73 -8.84
C PHE A 99 -3.87 -0.35 -7.80
N TYR A 100 -4.88 -0.64 -7.00
CA TYR A 100 -4.88 -1.71 -6.01
C TYR A 100 -5.87 -2.79 -6.41
N GLY A 101 -5.51 -4.04 -6.18
CA GLY A 101 -6.38 -5.18 -6.38
C GLY A 101 -6.10 -6.33 -5.43
N CYS A 102 -7.16 -6.98 -5.02
CA CYS A 102 -7.18 -8.28 -4.34
C CYS A 102 -8.43 -9.05 -4.78
N THR A 103 -8.62 -10.24 -4.27
CA THR A 103 -9.84 -11.01 -4.58
C THR A 103 -11.09 -10.26 -4.09
N GLY A 104 -11.94 -9.86 -5.03
CA GLY A 104 -13.21 -9.18 -4.74
C GLY A 104 -13.14 -7.66 -4.65
N GLU A 105 -11.94 -7.04 -4.79
CA GLU A 105 -11.78 -5.59 -4.74
C GLU A 105 -10.77 -5.10 -5.77
N ALA A 106 -11.11 -4.01 -6.45
CA ALA A 106 -10.20 -3.26 -7.30
C ALA A 106 -10.54 -1.77 -7.22
N ILE A 107 -9.57 -0.95 -6.87
CA ILE A 107 -9.74 0.49 -6.71
C ILE A 107 -8.60 1.28 -7.35
N GLN A 108 -8.89 2.52 -7.70
CA GLN A 108 -7.93 3.50 -8.16
C GLN A 108 -7.73 4.58 -7.09
N LEU A 109 -6.46 4.97 -6.91
CA LEU A 109 -6.07 5.97 -5.93
C LEU A 109 -5.04 6.93 -6.56
N ILE A 110 -4.83 8.05 -5.89
CA ILE A 110 -3.80 9.04 -6.25
C ILE A 110 -2.98 9.34 -5.00
N ALA A 111 -1.65 9.36 -5.13
CA ALA A 111 -0.76 9.70 -4.03
C ALA A 111 -0.08 11.04 -4.24
N GLU A 112 -0.03 11.79 -3.15
CA GLU A 112 0.69 13.05 -3.02
C GLU A 112 1.47 13.06 -1.70
N LYS A 113 2.54 13.86 -1.65
CA LYS A 113 3.26 14.10 -0.41
C LYS A 113 2.68 15.31 0.30
N GLU A 114 2.21 15.11 1.53
CA GLU A 114 1.72 16.17 2.42
C GLU A 114 2.65 16.23 3.65
N ASN A 115 3.47 17.26 3.74
CA ASN A 115 4.55 17.35 4.74
C ASN A 115 5.48 16.12 4.64
N ASP A 116 5.66 15.38 5.74
CA ASP A 116 6.48 14.17 5.79
C ASP A 116 5.65 12.87 5.61
N GLN A 117 4.40 13.00 5.15
CA GLN A 117 3.50 11.86 4.93
C GLN A 117 3.26 11.64 3.44
N ILE A 118 3.06 10.39 3.05
CA ILE A 118 2.51 10.02 1.75
C ILE A 118 1.02 9.78 1.95
N VAL A 119 0.19 10.65 1.37
CA VAL A 119 -1.26 10.56 1.45
C VAL A 119 -1.81 10.00 0.14
N ILE A 120 -2.51 8.89 0.22
CA ILE A 120 -3.06 8.16 -0.91
C ILE A 120 -4.58 8.25 -0.81
N THR A 121 -5.21 8.97 -1.74
CA THR A 121 -6.65 9.21 -1.75
C THR A 121 -7.33 8.30 -2.76
N CYS A 122 -8.38 7.58 -2.34
CA CYS A 122 -9.22 6.79 -3.22
C CYS A 122 -10.02 7.71 -4.14
N VAL A 123 -9.95 7.45 -5.46
CA VAL A 123 -10.72 8.17 -6.50
C VAL A 123 -11.78 7.30 -7.16
N THR A 124 -11.80 6.00 -6.88
CA THR A 124 -12.92 5.13 -7.27
C THR A 124 -14.17 5.58 -6.54
N PRO A 125 -15.31 5.75 -7.23
CA PRO A 125 -16.58 6.08 -6.59
C PRO A 125 -17.01 4.99 -5.61
N ILE A 126 -16.98 5.33 -4.31
CA ILE A 126 -17.45 4.50 -3.20
C ILE A 126 -18.32 5.35 -2.28
N SER A 127 -19.08 4.73 -1.39
CA SER A 127 -20.06 5.42 -0.53
C SER A 127 -19.45 6.25 0.61
N PHE A 128 -18.13 6.21 0.76
CA PHE A 128 -17.36 6.95 1.78
C PHE A 128 -16.06 7.47 1.19
N GLN A 129 -15.41 8.40 1.85
CA GLN A 129 -14.06 8.82 1.49
C GLN A 129 -13.04 7.92 2.19
N MET A 130 -11.96 7.58 1.50
CA MET A 130 -10.91 6.71 2.01
C MET A 130 -9.54 7.27 1.67
N LYS A 131 -8.65 7.21 2.65
CA LYS A 131 -7.22 7.55 2.49
C LYS A 131 -6.35 6.48 3.14
N TRP A 132 -5.23 6.18 2.48
CA TRP A 132 -4.12 5.44 3.06
C TRP A 132 -2.97 6.41 3.33
N ILE A 133 -2.34 6.28 4.48
CA ILE A 133 -1.30 7.20 4.91
C ILE A 133 -0.07 6.42 5.35
N PHE A 134 1.06 6.65 4.67
CA PHE A 134 2.37 6.28 5.16
C PHE A 134 2.97 7.46 5.92
N SER A 135 3.49 7.22 7.11
CA SER A 135 4.13 8.22 7.95
C SER A 135 5.32 7.64 8.72
N ASP A 136 6.13 8.50 9.32
CA ASP A 136 7.30 8.11 10.12
C ASP A 136 8.18 7.08 9.40
N ILE A 137 8.40 7.29 8.09
CA ILE A 137 9.19 6.37 7.27
C ILE A 137 10.66 6.53 7.63
N GLN A 138 11.26 5.44 8.11
CA GLN A 138 12.66 5.29 8.48
C GLN A 138 13.29 4.13 7.70
N GLU A 139 14.58 3.92 7.84
CA GLU A 139 15.31 2.85 7.14
C GLU A 139 14.72 1.45 7.40
N TYR A 140 14.27 1.18 8.64
CA TYR A 140 13.82 -0.15 9.09
C TYR A 140 12.38 -0.20 9.59
N THR A 141 11.65 0.89 9.53
CA THR A 141 10.26 0.95 9.99
C THR A 141 9.48 2.05 9.30
N PHE A 142 8.17 1.93 9.28
CA PHE A 142 7.22 2.98 8.91
C PHE A 142 5.88 2.74 9.62
N LYS A 143 5.01 3.72 9.58
CA LYS A 143 3.60 3.58 9.97
C LYS A 143 2.72 3.63 8.75
N TRP A 144 1.67 2.83 8.74
CA TRP A 144 0.63 2.88 7.72
C TRP A 144 -0.74 2.73 8.36
N LYS A 145 -1.71 3.48 7.85
CA LYS A 145 -3.11 3.37 8.25
C LYS A 145 -4.05 3.63 7.09
N ASN A 146 -5.21 2.98 7.15
CA ASN A 146 -6.38 3.27 6.34
C ASN A 146 -7.39 4.04 7.18
N ILE A 147 -7.79 5.22 6.71
CA ILE A 147 -8.80 6.06 7.35
C ILE A 147 -9.97 6.28 6.42
N ILE A 148 -11.17 6.32 6.98
CA ILE A 148 -12.38 6.61 6.23
C ILE A 148 -13.16 7.77 6.86
N SER A 149 -13.93 8.47 6.01
CA SER A 149 -14.90 9.49 6.41
C SER A 149 -16.24 9.22 5.75
N THR A 150 -17.31 9.26 6.54
CA THR A 150 -18.70 9.12 6.06
C THR A 150 -19.47 10.43 6.10
N ASP A 151 -18.81 11.53 6.47
CA ASP A 151 -19.38 12.88 6.64
C ASP A 151 -18.70 13.95 5.79
N ASN A 152 -18.24 13.54 4.57
CA ASN A 152 -17.55 14.39 3.60
C ASN A 152 -16.24 15.00 4.13
N GLY A 153 -15.46 14.22 4.87
CA GLY A 153 -14.13 14.60 5.31
C GLY A 153 -14.10 15.46 6.58
N LYS A 154 -15.24 15.63 7.26
CA LYS A 154 -15.28 16.39 8.53
C LYS A 154 -14.65 15.61 9.67
N THR A 155 -14.92 14.30 9.73
CA THR A 155 -14.32 13.39 10.71
C THR A 155 -13.72 12.17 10.00
N TRP A 156 -12.63 11.63 10.54
CA TRP A 156 -11.93 10.47 10.01
C TRP A 156 -11.73 9.43 11.10
N VAL A 157 -11.99 8.18 10.77
CA VAL A 157 -11.77 7.04 11.67
C VAL A 157 -10.78 6.06 11.06
N VAL A 158 -9.89 5.49 11.87
CA VAL A 158 -8.97 4.44 11.44
C VAL A 158 -9.73 3.14 11.31
N LYS A 159 -9.67 2.52 10.14
CA LYS A 159 -10.30 1.22 9.85
C LYS A 159 -9.32 0.08 9.85
N ALA A 160 -8.07 0.33 9.44
CA ALA A 160 -7.02 -0.64 9.47
C ALA A 160 -5.66 0.05 9.64
N GLN A 161 -4.69 -0.68 10.18
CA GLN A 161 -3.32 -0.20 10.30
C GLN A 161 -2.31 -1.35 10.25
N ALA A 162 -1.10 -1.04 9.83
CA ALA A 162 0.04 -1.92 9.96
C ALA A 162 0.77 -1.56 11.25
N GLU A 163 0.92 -2.53 12.15
CA GLU A 163 1.60 -2.40 13.44
C GLU A 163 2.92 -3.18 13.43
N ASP A 164 3.85 -2.79 14.27
CA ASP A 164 5.15 -3.46 14.44
C ASP A 164 5.89 -3.68 13.10
N VAL A 165 5.80 -2.70 12.20
CA VAL A 165 6.43 -2.79 10.87
C VAL A 165 7.94 -2.80 11.01
N CYS A 166 8.59 -3.83 10.48
CA CYS A 166 10.05 -3.94 10.47
C CYS A 166 10.57 -4.51 9.13
N LYS A 167 11.68 -3.92 8.67
CA LYS A 167 12.34 -4.38 7.44
C LYS A 167 13.08 -5.69 7.67
N VAL A 168 12.86 -6.65 6.80
CA VAL A 168 13.58 -7.93 6.80
C VAL A 168 15.03 -7.68 6.32
N GLN A 169 16.02 -8.16 7.09
CA GLN A 169 17.46 -8.02 6.78
C GLN A 169 17.97 -9.19 5.94
#